data_4e815f60fe11f2c14d56fcff74f02dc7
#
_entry.id   4e815f60fe11f2c14d56fcff74f02dc7
#
_cell.length_a   1.000
_cell.length_b   1.000
_cell.length_c   1.000
_cell.angle_alpha   90.00
_cell.angle_beta   90.00
_cell.angle_gamma   90.00
#
_symmetry.space_group_name_H-M   'P 1'
#
loop_
_entity.id
_entity.type
_entity.pdbx_description
1 polymer ?
#
loop_
_entity_poly.entity_id
_entity_poly.type
_entity_poly.pdbx_seq_one_letter_code
_entity_poly.pdbx_strand_id
1 'polypeptide(L)'
;MKKYTFFLLLLFFFPSTNVVSKPVRIAILSDIHYLSPEIAQPGAALEKYETATGRNLSDLHAVLDKTLAEIEAAGTDILLITGDITNHGEKQSHIDFTKKLYPLQQRGMRILVIPGNHDINIPDSRAYIGDTLTLVQSISAKEFPEIYGPFGYNGALKLDTASLSYLAEINENTWLLCFDTNRYAEHKTTSVSGGRILPSTMNWALDILRQAKAKNVTVLGMMHHGIVEHMPYQATFFPGHILENWESAAGILAAAGLKIVFTGHFHSNDITQFAGSAGNILYDVETGSLSQYPFPYRLITLDSTSLSIDTRFIESVPGTAGLQDKYRKTTESIIRRGVRARLQQTGIPFADDAREALVELLTGLNVLHLKGDEVLDEGMLRSIQQFAEVMGDENFDINSFQLDFPPADNKLKIKLK
;
A
#
# COMPACT_ATOMS: atom_id res chain seq x y z
N MET A 1 -71.75 38.55 -25.08
CA MET A 1 -70.60 37.86 -25.72
C MET A 1 -69.48 37.73 -24.68
N LYS A 2 -69.24 36.52 -24.09
CA LYS A 2 -68.19 36.23 -23.12
C LYS A 2 -66.95 35.73 -23.90
N LYS A 3 -65.84 36.48 -23.81
CA LYS A 3 -64.55 36.04 -24.39
C LYS A 3 -63.86 35.08 -23.40
N TYR A 4 -63.64 33.85 -23.81
CA TYR A 4 -62.80 32.86 -23.10
C TYR A 4 -61.35 33.03 -23.59
N THR A 5 -60.45 33.45 -22.71
CA THR A 5 -58.99 33.50 -22.98
C THR A 5 -58.41 32.12 -22.59
N PHE A 6 -57.94 31.38 -23.57
CA PHE A 6 -57.31 30.08 -23.40
C PHE A 6 -55.81 30.33 -23.04
N PHE A 7 -55.40 30.01 -21.81
CA PHE A 7 -53.98 30.08 -21.38
C PHE A 7 -53.35 28.75 -21.75
N LEU A 8 -52.46 28.76 -22.75
CA LEU A 8 -51.71 27.57 -23.17
C LEU A 8 -50.46 27.47 -22.25
N LEU A 9 -50.49 26.52 -21.31
CA LEU A 9 -49.34 26.23 -20.44
C LEU A 9 -48.34 25.36 -21.23
N LEU A 10 -47.25 25.97 -21.74
CA LEU A 10 -46.14 25.28 -22.37
C LEU A 10 -45.26 24.65 -21.25
N LEU A 11 -45.42 23.33 -21.02
CA LEU A 11 -44.55 22.52 -20.22
C LEU A 11 -43.23 22.30 -20.98
N PHE A 12 -42.19 23.04 -20.63
CA PHE A 12 -40.83 22.76 -21.08
C PHE A 12 -40.31 21.51 -20.36
N PHE A 13 -40.33 20.36 -21.05
CA PHE A 13 -39.55 19.21 -20.68
C PHE A 13 -38.10 19.49 -20.98
N PHE A 14 -37.32 19.87 -19.97
CA PHE A 14 -35.85 19.80 -20.06
C PHE A 14 -35.46 18.32 -19.94
N PRO A 15 -34.86 17.71 -20.97
CA PRO A 15 -34.29 16.39 -20.81
C PRO A 15 -33.18 16.51 -19.77
N SER A 16 -33.28 15.79 -18.66
CA SER A 16 -32.18 15.61 -17.72
C SER A 16 -31.08 14.89 -18.48
N THR A 17 -30.13 15.63 -19.03
CA THR A 17 -28.89 15.05 -19.51
C THR A 17 -28.16 14.53 -18.28
N ASN A 18 -28.14 13.22 -18.10
CA ASN A 18 -27.21 12.58 -17.18
C ASN A 18 -25.80 12.94 -17.65
N VAL A 19 -25.23 13.99 -17.10
CA VAL A 19 -23.82 14.31 -17.28
C VAL A 19 -23.05 13.18 -16.58
N VAL A 20 -22.62 12.18 -17.34
CA VAL A 20 -21.70 11.17 -16.85
C VAL A 20 -20.40 11.91 -16.52
N SER A 21 -20.11 12.03 -15.24
CA SER A 21 -18.86 12.66 -14.80
C SER A 21 -17.68 11.89 -15.39
N LYS A 22 -16.66 12.61 -15.87
CA LYS A 22 -15.42 11.98 -16.38
C LYS A 22 -14.82 11.10 -15.29
N PRO A 23 -14.43 9.86 -15.61
CA PRO A 23 -13.72 9.00 -14.66
C PRO A 23 -12.47 9.70 -14.11
N VAL A 24 -12.19 9.54 -12.82
CA VAL A 24 -10.95 10.03 -12.18
C VAL A 24 -9.90 8.93 -12.29
N ARG A 25 -8.71 9.29 -12.77
CA ARG A 25 -7.56 8.40 -12.85
C ARG A 25 -6.68 8.62 -11.63
N ILE A 26 -6.45 7.58 -10.87
CA ILE A 26 -5.66 7.61 -9.64
C ILE A 26 -4.48 6.66 -9.83
N ALA A 27 -3.28 7.06 -9.40
CA ALA A 27 -2.16 6.16 -9.24
C ALA A 27 -1.85 5.96 -7.76
N ILE A 28 -1.28 4.80 -7.41
CA ILE A 28 -0.86 4.48 -6.05
C ILE A 28 0.60 4.06 -6.07
N LEU A 29 1.39 4.65 -5.18
CA LEU A 29 2.74 4.25 -4.80
C LEU A 29 2.77 3.95 -3.32
N SER A 30 3.55 2.95 -2.92
CA SER A 30 3.80 2.60 -1.53
C SER A 30 5.27 2.28 -1.29
N ASP A 31 5.70 2.44 -0.05
CA ASP A 31 6.99 1.94 0.44
C ASP A 31 8.15 2.30 -0.50
N ILE A 32 8.23 3.58 -0.83
CA ILE A 32 9.23 4.13 -1.74
C ILE A 32 10.61 4.05 -1.11
N HIS A 33 10.70 4.24 0.22
CA HIS A 33 11.93 4.25 0.98
C HIS A 33 13.02 5.15 0.36
N TYR A 34 12.58 6.33 -0.09
CA TYR A 34 13.46 7.29 -0.74
C TYR A 34 14.62 7.68 0.17
N LEU A 35 15.82 7.57 -0.34
CA LEU A 35 17.04 8.04 0.32
C LEU A 35 17.68 9.14 -0.53
N SER A 36 17.89 10.30 0.07
CA SER A 36 18.48 11.44 -0.63
C SER A 36 19.91 11.15 -1.11
N PRO A 37 20.27 11.50 -2.35
CA PRO A 37 21.65 11.38 -2.84
C PRO A 37 22.66 12.21 -2.03
N GLU A 38 22.18 13.24 -1.31
CA GLU A 38 23.05 14.08 -0.47
C GLU A 38 23.59 13.33 0.76
N ILE A 39 22.86 12.27 1.19
CA ILE A 39 23.20 11.46 2.36
C ILE A 39 23.45 9.99 2.00
N ALA A 40 23.56 9.67 0.71
CA ALA A 40 23.84 8.34 0.21
C ALA A 40 24.96 8.39 -0.84
N GLN A 41 26.13 7.88 -0.47
CA GLN A 41 27.26 7.71 -1.40
C GLN A 41 27.58 6.23 -1.53
N PRO A 42 27.89 5.74 -2.75
CA PRO A 42 28.27 4.34 -2.97
C PRO A 42 29.40 3.90 -2.02
N GLY A 43 29.28 2.67 -1.52
CA GLY A 43 30.28 2.07 -0.63
C GLY A 43 29.72 0.92 0.19
N ALA A 44 30.57 0.28 0.97
CA ALA A 44 30.23 -0.93 1.71
C ALA A 44 29.08 -0.76 2.72
N ALA A 45 28.88 0.46 3.25
CA ALA A 45 27.77 0.71 4.17
C ALA A 45 26.41 0.56 3.49
N LEU A 46 26.24 1.16 2.30
CA LEU A 46 25.01 1.08 1.52
C LEU A 46 24.78 -0.34 0.97
N GLU A 47 25.82 -0.97 0.40
CA GLU A 47 25.76 -2.35 -0.12
C GLU A 47 25.34 -3.36 0.95
N LYS A 48 25.92 -3.22 2.15
CA LYS A 48 25.56 -4.07 3.30
C LYS A 48 24.08 -3.88 3.68
N TYR A 49 23.61 -2.65 3.67
CA TYR A 49 22.21 -2.36 3.98
C TYR A 49 21.25 -2.96 2.94
N GLU A 50 21.52 -2.73 1.65
CA GLU A 50 20.72 -3.29 0.55
C GLU A 50 20.69 -4.84 0.60
N THR A 51 21.85 -5.47 0.84
CA THR A 51 21.96 -6.93 0.97
C THR A 51 21.19 -7.47 2.18
N ALA A 52 21.12 -6.71 3.26
CA ALA A 52 20.41 -7.11 4.48
C ALA A 52 18.90 -6.96 4.36
N THR A 53 18.43 -5.90 3.70
CA THR A 53 17.00 -5.49 3.67
C THR A 53 16.28 -5.84 2.37
N GLY A 54 17.02 -6.00 1.27
CA GLY A 54 16.45 -6.17 -0.08
C GLY A 54 15.96 -4.87 -0.72
N ARG A 55 16.09 -3.74 -0.02
CA ARG A 55 15.74 -2.45 -0.60
C ARG A 55 16.74 -2.06 -1.67
N ASN A 56 16.23 -1.67 -2.82
CA ASN A 56 17.00 -1.17 -3.94
C ASN A 56 17.18 0.34 -3.80
N LEU A 57 18.19 0.80 -3.09
CA LEU A 57 18.47 2.23 -2.96
C LEU A 57 19.36 2.74 -4.10
N SER A 58 20.23 1.87 -4.65
CA SER A 58 21.17 2.21 -5.72
C SER A 58 20.48 2.55 -7.04
N ASP A 59 19.45 1.80 -7.45
CA ASP A 59 18.69 2.04 -8.69
C ASP A 59 17.35 2.76 -8.43
N LEU A 60 17.03 3.06 -7.15
CA LEU A 60 15.71 3.58 -6.75
C LEU A 60 15.33 4.87 -7.47
N HIS A 61 16.29 5.78 -7.64
CA HIS A 61 16.03 7.07 -8.30
C HIS A 61 15.59 6.86 -9.75
N ALA A 62 16.22 5.93 -10.48
CA ALA A 62 15.86 5.60 -11.84
C ALA A 62 14.49 4.89 -11.91
N VAL A 63 14.22 3.99 -10.95
CA VAL A 63 12.90 3.31 -10.83
C VAL A 63 11.81 4.35 -10.55
N LEU A 64 12.01 5.22 -9.57
CA LEU A 64 11.05 6.26 -9.21
C LEU A 64 10.79 7.23 -10.36
N ASP A 65 11.84 7.74 -11.00
CA ASP A 65 11.70 8.71 -12.11
C ASP A 65 10.93 8.08 -13.27
N LYS A 66 11.22 6.82 -13.61
CA LYS A 66 10.45 6.09 -14.63
C LYS A 66 9.00 5.88 -14.20
N THR A 67 8.75 5.48 -12.97
CA THR A 67 7.40 5.29 -12.44
C THR A 67 6.59 6.57 -12.51
N LEU A 68 7.14 7.70 -12.06
CA LEU A 68 6.46 9.00 -12.12
C LEU A 68 6.17 9.42 -13.57
N ALA A 69 7.09 9.16 -14.50
CA ALA A 69 6.88 9.42 -15.92
C ALA A 69 5.76 8.54 -16.53
N GLU A 70 5.69 7.25 -16.17
CA GLU A 70 4.63 6.35 -16.63
C GLU A 70 3.26 6.73 -16.06
N ILE A 71 3.20 7.11 -14.78
CA ILE A 71 2.00 7.63 -14.11
C ILE A 71 1.49 8.90 -14.80
N GLU A 72 2.38 9.82 -15.14
CA GLU A 72 2.03 11.05 -15.85
C GLU A 72 1.55 10.74 -17.28
N ALA A 73 2.24 9.86 -18.00
CA ALA A 73 1.86 9.43 -19.35
C ALA A 73 0.50 8.69 -19.38
N ALA A 74 0.12 8.03 -18.29
CA ALA A 74 -1.21 7.42 -18.14
C ALA A 74 -2.33 8.48 -17.96
N GLY A 75 -1.98 9.75 -17.85
CA GLY A 75 -2.94 10.85 -17.65
C GLY A 75 -3.59 10.81 -16.27
N THR A 76 -2.82 10.49 -15.25
CA THR A 76 -3.25 10.41 -13.86
C THR A 76 -3.68 11.78 -13.33
N ASP A 77 -4.86 11.84 -12.72
CA ASP A 77 -5.40 13.06 -12.10
C ASP A 77 -4.91 13.21 -10.63
N ILE A 78 -4.75 12.06 -9.93
CA ILE A 78 -4.40 12.02 -8.50
C ILE A 78 -3.35 10.94 -8.25
N LEU A 79 -2.27 11.27 -7.53
CA LEU A 79 -1.29 10.33 -7.02
C LEU A 79 -1.49 10.15 -5.50
N LEU A 80 -1.69 8.91 -5.06
CA LEU A 80 -1.74 8.52 -3.65
C LEU A 80 -0.40 7.89 -3.27
N ILE A 81 0.14 8.26 -2.10
CA ILE A 81 1.35 7.65 -1.54
C ILE A 81 1.00 7.15 -0.14
N THR A 82 1.00 5.81 0.01
CA THR A 82 0.46 5.11 1.19
C THR A 82 1.48 4.91 2.31
N GLY A 83 2.46 5.80 2.42
CA GLY A 83 3.44 5.81 3.51
C GLY A 83 4.79 5.18 3.14
N ASP A 84 5.67 5.10 4.12
CA ASP A 84 7.08 4.72 4.00
C ASP A 84 7.76 5.41 2.81
N ILE A 85 7.58 6.74 2.82
CA ILE A 85 8.09 7.64 1.79
C ILE A 85 9.62 7.63 1.81
N THR A 86 10.20 7.68 3.00
CA THR A 86 11.65 7.76 3.22
C THR A 86 12.22 6.47 3.80
N ASN A 87 13.52 6.27 3.68
CA ASN A 87 14.15 5.03 4.11
C ASN A 87 14.16 4.88 5.65
N HIS A 88 14.52 5.97 6.37
CA HIS A 88 14.54 6.03 7.83
C HIS A 88 14.20 7.43 8.37
N GLY A 89 13.21 8.11 7.80
CA GLY A 89 12.73 9.40 8.27
C GLY A 89 13.74 10.54 8.15
N GLU A 90 14.76 10.39 7.33
CA GLU A 90 15.80 11.39 7.16
C GLU A 90 15.20 12.70 6.63
N LYS A 91 15.41 13.81 7.36
CA LYS A 91 14.88 15.12 6.98
C LYS A 91 15.27 15.53 5.56
N GLN A 92 16.52 15.24 5.16
CA GLN A 92 16.98 15.53 3.81
C GLN A 92 16.24 14.70 2.76
N SER A 93 15.95 13.43 3.04
CA SER A 93 15.17 12.56 2.14
C SER A 93 13.75 13.11 1.93
N HIS A 94 13.08 13.56 2.98
CA HIS A 94 11.76 14.19 2.87
C HIS A 94 11.80 15.46 1.99
N ILE A 95 12.76 16.35 2.24
CA ILE A 95 12.92 17.59 1.48
C ILE A 95 13.17 17.30 -0.01
N ASP A 96 14.07 16.35 -0.32
CA ASP A 96 14.43 16.04 -1.70
C ASP A 96 13.30 15.29 -2.42
N PHE A 97 12.58 14.45 -1.72
CA PHE A 97 11.42 13.77 -2.31
C PHE A 97 10.33 14.77 -2.73
N THR A 98 10.05 15.80 -1.94
CA THR A 98 9.09 16.83 -2.37
C THR A 98 9.50 17.53 -3.66
N LYS A 99 10.80 17.66 -3.94
CA LYS A 99 11.30 18.23 -5.21
C LYS A 99 10.92 17.36 -6.42
N LYS A 100 10.72 16.04 -6.24
CA LYS A 100 10.19 15.15 -7.28
C LYS A 100 8.68 15.34 -7.50
N LEU A 101 7.94 15.71 -6.47
CA LEU A 101 6.48 15.86 -6.50
C LEU A 101 6.02 17.20 -7.07
N TYR A 102 6.70 18.30 -6.76
CA TYR A 102 6.32 19.64 -7.21
C TYR A 102 6.11 19.78 -8.72
N PRO A 103 6.99 19.23 -9.59
CA PRO A 103 6.77 19.32 -11.04
C PRO A 103 5.47 18.65 -11.50
N LEU A 104 5.08 17.52 -10.90
CA LEU A 104 3.82 16.84 -11.21
C LEU A 104 2.61 17.68 -10.79
N GLN A 105 2.68 18.27 -9.61
CA GLN A 105 1.63 19.16 -9.10
C GLN A 105 1.49 20.42 -9.98
N GLN A 106 2.59 21.02 -10.41
CA GLN A 106 2.58 22.18 -11.33
C GLN A 106 1.94 21.85 -12.68
N ARG A 107 1.99 20.58 -13.13
CA ARG A 107 1.32 20.11 -14.34
C ARG A 107 -0.14 19.66 -14.09
N GLY A 108 -0.66 19.89 -12.89
CA GLY A 108 -2.07 19.70 -12.54
C GLY A 108 -2.41 18.37 -11.85
N MET A 109 -1.44 17.51 -11.58
CA MET A 109 -1.67 16.27 -10.80
C MET A 109 -1.84 16.64 -9.32
N ARG A 110 -2.93 16.17 -8.71
CA ARG A 110 -3.08 16.27 -7.24
C ARG A 110 -2.32 15.14 -6.60
N ILE A 111 -1.69 15.41 -5.45
CA ILE A 111 -0.90 14.40 -4.72
C ILE A 111 -1.40 14.39 -3.29
N LEU A 112 -1.66 13.18 -2.77
CA LEU A 112 -2.12 12.98 -1.40
C LEU A 112 -1.19 11.97 -0.73
N VAL A 113 -0.61 12.32 0.42
CA VAL A 113 0.34 11.49 1.14
C VAL A 113 -0.11 11.25 2.57
N ILE A 114 0.27 10.10 3.10
CA ILE A 114 0.23 9.78 4.53
C ILE A 114 1.61 9.32 4.97
N PRO A 115 1.96 9.42 6.26
CA PRO A 115 3.21 8.83 6.75
C PRO A 115 3.11 7.29 6.87
N GLY A 116 4.26 6.62 6.73
CA GLY A 116 4.49 5.25 7.14
C GLY A 116 5.32 5.17 8.42
N ASN A 117 5.59 3.96 8.90
CA ASN A 117 6.34 3.78 10.15
C ASN A 117 7.83 4.14 10.04
N HIS A 118 8.35 4.30 8.82
CA HIS A 118 9.72 4.76 8.56
C HIS A 118 9.87 6.27 8.35
N ASP A 119 8.82 7.08 8.56
CA ASP A 119 8.85 8.48 8.13
C ASP A 119 9.07 9.49 9.27
N ILE A 120 8.65 9.19 10.49
CA ILE A 120 8.56 10.19 11.58
C ILE A 120 9.25 9.69 12.85
N ASN A 121 10.01 10.58 13.52
CA ASN A 121 10.66 10.33 14.80
C ASN A 121 11.54 9.08 14.81
N ILE A 122 12.26 8.80 13.73
CA ILE A 122 13.12 7.62 13.64
C ILE A 122 14.42 7.83 14.41
N PRO A 123 14.66 7.06 15.50
CA PRO A 123 15.83 7.27 16.35
C PRO A 123 17.16 6.92 15.69
N ASP A 124 17.14 5.99 14.74
CA ASP A 124 18.30 5.47 14.02
C ASP A 124 18.37 5.95 12.57
N SER A 125 17.78 7.12 12.29
CA SER A 125 17.89 7.82 11.00
C SER A 125 19.35 8.05 10.62
N ARG A 126 19.75 7.67 9.40
CA ARG A 126 21.18 7.58 9.07
C ARG A 126 21.51 7.96 7.63
N ALA A 127 22.75 8.47 7.44
CA ALA A 127 23.42 8.65 6.16
C ALA A 127 24.37 7.48 5.89
N TYR A 128 24.59 7.19 4.61
CA TYR A 128 25.50 6.15 4.10
C TYR A 128 26.57 6.83 3.26
N ILE A 129 27.76 7.04 3.83
CA ILE A 129 28.85 7.77 3.17
C ILE A 129 30.05 6.85 3.01
N GLY A 130 30.21 6.27 1.83
CA GLY A 130 31.22 5.24 1.58
C GLY A 130 31.03 4.04 2.50
N ASP A 131 32.01 3.80 3.39
CA ASP A 131 31.98 2.67 4.33
C ASP A 131 31.39 3.04 5.70
N THR A 132 30.92 4.29 5.86
CA THR A 132 30.53 4.83 7.17
C THR A 132 29.01 5.06 7.25
N LEU A 133 28.44 4.68 8.40
CA LEU A 133 27.10 5.05 8.83
C LEU A 133 27.16 6.22 9.79
N THR A 134 26.39 7.26 9.55
CA THR A 134 26.31 8.44 10.43
C THR A 134 24.84 8.75 10.74
N LEU A 135 24.54 8.99 12.02
CA LEU A 135 23.19 9.43 12.39
C LEU A 135 22.91 10.82 11.82
N VAL A 136 21.70 11.00 11.31
CA VAL A 136 21.19 12.26 10.79
C VAL A 136 19.86 12.63 11.43
N GLN A 137 19.41 13.86 11.23
CA GLN A 137 18.13 14.33 11.78
C GLN A 137 16.96 13.63 11.10
N SER A 138 16.07 13.03 11.91
CA SER A 138 14.72 12.64 11.50
C SER A 138 13.76 13.82 11.68
N ILE A 139 12.64 13.82 10.95
CA ILE A 139 11.57 14.78 11.15
C ILE A 139 10.64 14.37 12.29
N SER A 140 10.01 15.37 12.91
CA SER A 140 8.96 15.18 13.90
C SER A 140 7.56 15.08 13.26
N ALA A 141 6.57 14.62 14.04
CA ALA A 141 5.16 14.61 13.62
C ALA A 141 4.63 16.01 13.25
N LYS A 142 5.18 17.07 13.87
CA LYS A 142 4.82 18.44 13.51
C LYS A 142 5.38 18.88 12.16
N GLU A 143 6.61 18.46 11.84
CA GLU A 143 7.27 18.81 10.58
C GLU A 143 6.66 18.09 9.38
N PHE A 144 6.07 16.91 9.55
CA PHE A 144 5.49 16.17 8.44
C PHE A 144 4.42 16.97 7.67
N PRO A 145 3.35 17.50 8.31
CA PRO A 145 2.38 18.33 7.59
C PRO A 145 2.92 19.70 7.16
N GLU A 146 4.02 20.19 7.76
CA GLU A 146 4.71 21.40 7.29
C GLU A 146 5.41 21.13 5.94
N ILE A 147 6.06 19.96 5.79
CA ILE A 147 6.77 19.55 4.57
C ILE A 147 5.77 19.13 3.48
N TYR A 148 4.79 18.32 3.83
CA TYR A 148 3.81 17.74 2.90
C TYR A 148 2.48 18.52 2.83
N GLY A 149 2.42 19.72 3.37
CA GLY A 149 1.25 20.58 3.32
C GLY A 149 0.59 20.69 1.94
N PRO A 150 1.37 20.98 0.87
CA PRO A 150 0.84 21.06 -0.50
C PRO A 150 0.32 19.71 -1.06
N PHE A 151 0.66 18.60 -0.42
CA PHE A 151 0.36 17.24 -0.86
C PHE A 151 -0.71 16.55 0.02
N GLY A 152 -1.77 17.30 0.35
CA GLY A 152 -2.95 16.78 1.05
C GLY A 152 -3.41 17.68 2.19
N TYR A 153 -2.54 18.01 3.15
CA TYR A 153 -2.93 18.67 4.40
C TYR A 153 -3.53 20.06 4.22
N ASN A 154 -2.94 20.92 3.35
CA ASN A 154 -3.45 22.29 3.13
C ASN A 154 -4.81 22.32 2.42
N GLY A 155 -5.15 21.28 1.68
CA GLY A 155 -6.42 21.17 0.95
C GLY A 155 -7.41 20.20 1.61
N ALA A 156 -7.14 19.75 2.84
CA ALA A 156 -7.99 18.83 3.55
C ALA A 156 -9.37 19.43 3.86
N LEU A 157 -10.44 18.65 3.63
CA LEU A 157 -11.79 19.04 4.05
C LEU A 157 -11.91 19.06 5.59
N LYS A 158 -11.19 18.18 6.26
CA LYS A 158 -11.16 18.07 7.73
C LYS A 158 -9.86 17.41 8.18
N LEU A 159 -9.23 17.94 9.22
CA LEU A 159 -8.08 17.33 9.88
C LEU A 159 -8.56 16.59 11.14
N ASP A 160 -7.93 15.47 11.48
CA ASP A 160 -8.05 14.86 12.80
C ASP A 160 -7.15 15.63 13.78
N THR A 161 -7.65 15.86 15.00
CA THR A 161 -6.88 16.55 16.04
C THR A 161 -6.03 15.62 16.88
N ALA A 162 -6.21 14.30 16.74
CA ALA A 162 -5.53 13.29 17.53
C ALA A 162 -4.38 12.59 16.79
N SER A 163 -4.36 12.68 15.48
CA SER A 163 -3.34 12.06 14.61
C SER A 163 -3.09 12.92 13.37
N LEU A 164 -2.21 12.47 12.49
CA LEU A 164 -1.98 13.11 11.19
C LEU A 164 -3.01 12.66 10.12
N SER A 165 -4.15 12.08 10.55
CA SER A 165 -5.22 11.71 9.64
C SER A 165 -5.96 12.94 9.11
N TYR A 166 -6.44 12.83 7.88
CA TYR A 166 -7.21 13.90 7.24
C TYR A 166 -8.23 13.37 6.24
N LEU A 167 -9.22 14.20 5.92
CA LEU A 167 -10.21 13.92 4.89
C LEU A 167 -9.90 14.74 3.65
N ALA A 168 -9.75 14.09 2.51
CA ALA A 168 -9.61 14.74 1.21
C ALA A 168 -10.85 14.52 0.34
N GLU A 169 -11.14 15.48 -0.54
CA GLU A 169 -12.11 15.31 -1.61
C GLU A 169 -11.40 14.70 -2.84
N ILE A 170 -11.92 13.63 -3.40
CA ILE A 170 -11.49 13.12 -4.71
C ILE A 170 -12.25 13.85 -5.81
N ASN A 171 -13.57 13.86 -5.71
CA ASN A 171 -14.50 14.65 -6.50
C ASN A 171 -15.78 14.94 -5.68
N GLU A 172 -16.77 15.63 -6.26
CA GLU A 172 -18.02 15.99 -5.60
C GLU A 172 -18.79 14.82 -4.97
N ASN A 173 -18.59 13.60 -5.47
CA ASN A 173 -19.31 12.38 -5.06
C ASN A 173 -18.43 11.38 -4.33
N THR A 174 -17.13 11.67 -4.12
CA THR A 174 -16.18 10.74 -3.52
C THR A 174 -15.18 11.46 -2.62
N TRP A 175 -15.08 10.99 -1.37
CA TRP A 175 -14.09 11.42 -0.39
C TRP A 175 -13.05 10.34 -0.15
N LEU A 176 -11.87 10.72 0.34
CA LEU A 176 -10.81 9.83 0.78
C LEU A 176 -10.48 10.11 2.25
N LEU A 177 -10.67 9.11 3.11
CA LEU A 177 -10.18 9.08 4.47
C LEU A 177 -8.71 8.65 4.47
N CYS A 178 -7.82 9.57 4.79
CA CYS A 178 -6.39 9.36 4.90
C CYS A 178 -6.06 9.13 6.38
N PHE A 179 -5.80 7.88 6.77
CA PHE A 179 -5.51 7.51 8.14
C PHE A 179 -4.01 7.51 8.41
N ASP A 180 -3.61 8.12 9.50
CA ASP A 180 -2.32 7.89 10.13
C ASP A 180 -2.48 6.76 11.15
N THR A 181 -1.85 5.63 10.87
CA THR A 181 -1.89 4.44 11.71
C THR A 181 -0.58 4.18 12.43
N ASN A 182 0.37 5.12 12.35
CA ASN A 182 1.73 4.93 12.85
C ASN A 182 1.86 5.17 14.35
N ARG A 183 2.84 4.53 14.96
CA ARG A 183 3.14 4.56 16.39
C ARG A 183 4.43 5.30 16.69
N TYR A 184 4.70 6.38 15.98
CA TYR A 184 5.96 7.14 16.04
C TYR A 184 6.27 7.74 17.43
N ALA A 185 5.29 7.89 18.30
CA ALA A 185 5.51 8.28 19.69
C ALA A 185 6.08 7.14 20.56
N GLU A 186 6.03 5.90 20.08
CA GLU A 186 6.51 4.70 20.77
C GLU A 186 7.89 4.24 20.28
N HIS A 187 8.48 4.90 19.30
CA HIS A 187 9.83 4.62 18.80
C HIS A 187 10.86 4.81 19.90
N LYS A 188 11.78 3.86 20.08
CA LYS A 188 12.84 3.91 21.09
C LYS A 188 14.25 3.81 20.49
N THR A 189 14.56 2.71 19.84
CA THR A 189 15.85 2.45 19.19
C THR A 189 15.75 2.40 17.69
N THR A 190 14.59 2.06 17.18
CA THR A 190 14.23 2.03 15.76
C THR A 190 12.72 2.22 15.64
N SER A 191 12.19 2.19 14.42
CA SER A 191 10.75 2.29 14.17
C SER A 191 9.97 1.12 14.82
N VAL A 192 8.74 1.38 15.25
CA VAL A 192 7.74 0.36 15.60
C VAL A 192 6.99 0.01 14.34
N SER A 193 7.05 -1.26 13.91
CA SER A 193 6.40 -1.70 12.67
C SER A 193 4.87 -1.75 12.79
N GLY A 194 4.32 -2.14 13.96
CA GLY A 194 2.87 -2.34 14.11
C GLY A 194 2.06 -1.07 14.02
N GLY A 195 0.90 -1.14 13.37
CA GLY A 195 -0.03 -0.03 13.21
C GLY A 195 -1.17 -0.02 14.23
N ARG A 196 -1.74 1.16 14.50
CA ARG A 196 -2.91 1.35 15.36
C ARG A 196 -3.75 2.53 14.91
N ILE A 197 -5.07 2.37 14.87
CA ILE A 197 -5.99 3.51 14.80
C ILE A 197 -6.33 3.92 16.24
N LEU A 198 -6.07 5.18 16.60
CA LEU A 198 -6.43 5.69 17.91
C LEU A 198 -7.96 5.69 18.06
N PRO A 199 -8.51 5.42 19.26
CA PRO A 199 -9.96 5.46 19.48
C PRO A 199 -10.61 6.79 19.09
N SER A 200 -9.93 7.91 19.33
CA SER A 200 -10.37 9.25 18.89
C SER A 200 -10.43 9.39 17.36
N THR A 201 -9.42 8.89 16.66
CA THR A 201 -9.35 8.86 15.19
C THR A 201 -10.44 7.94 14.61
N MET A 202 -10.70 6.79 15.22
CA MET A 202 -11.81 5.91 14.83
C MET A 202 -13.15 6.63 14.95
N ASN A 203 -13.42 7.29 16.08
CA ASN A 203 -14.64 8.07 16.27
C ASN A 203 -14.78 9.21 15.25
N TRP A 204 -13.69 9.92 14.96
CA TRP A 204 -13.64 10.94 13.92
C TRP A 204 -13.97 10.38 12.52
N ALA A 205 -13.41 9.22 12.16
CA ALA A 205 -13.68 8.55 10.90
C ALA A 205 -15.15 8.10 10.79
N LEU A 206 -15.71 7.53 11.86
CA LEU A 206 -17.12 7.12 11.91
C LEU A 206 -18.08 8.31 11.76
N ASP A 207 -17.71 9.48 12.30
CA ASP A 207 -18.46 10.72 12.12
C ASP A 207 -18.48 11.16 10.66
N ILE A 208 -17.32 11.08 9.97
CA ILE A 208 -17.20 11.36 8.54
C ILE A 208 -18.03 10.38 7.71
N LEU A 209 -17.94 9.07 7.96
CA LEU A 209 -18.70 8.06 7.24
C LEU A 209 -20.21 8.28 7.38
N ARG A 210 -20.69 8.67 8.57
CA ARG A 210 -22.08 9.04 8.80
C ARG A 210 -22.50 10.28 7.99
N GLN A 211 -21.65 11.31 7.96
CA GLN A 211 -21.90 12.52 7.15
C GLN A 211 -21.92 12.22 5.65
N ALA A 212 -20.98 11.39 5.17
CA ALA A 212 -20.90 10.98 3.77
C ALA A 212 -22.16 10.19 3.36
N LYS A 213 -22.62 9.27 4.19
CA LYS A 213 -23.87 8.54 3.98
C LYS A 213 -25.07 9.47 3.87
N ALA A 214 -25.18 10.47 4.74
CA ALA A 214 -26.27 11.46 4.69
C ALA A 214 -26.24 12.31 3.43
N LYS A 215 -25.05 12.53 2.84
CA LYS A 215 -24.85 13.28 1.59
C LYS A 215 -24.81 12.41 0.32
N ASN A 216 -24.97 11.09 0.45
CA ASN A 216 -24.81 10.11 -0.63
C ASN A 216 -23.42 10.19 -1.30
N VAL A 217 -22.36 10.44 -0.53
CA VAL A 217 -20.97 10.49 -0.96
C VAL A 217 -20.31 9.13 -0.69
N THR A 218 -19.59 8.60 -1.66
CA THR A 218 -18.76 7.39 -1.50
C THR A 218 -17.48 7.77 -0.74
N VAL A 219 -17.05 6.91 0.20
CA VAL A 219 -15.81 7.10 0.92
C VAL A 219 -14.85 5.95 0.61
N LEU A 220 -13.65 6.29 0.18
CA LEU A 220 -12.50 5.41 0.07
C LEU A 220 -11.58 5.66 1.28
N GLY A 221 -10.75 4.69 1.63
CA GLY A 221 -9.72 4.80 2.67
C GLY A 221 -8.33 4.74 2.09
N MET A 222 -7.36 5.33 2.80
CA MET A 222 -5.93 5.18 2.58
C MET A 222 -5.26 5.11 3.94
N MET A 223 -4.45 4.08 4.20
CA MET A 223 -3.63 3.93 5.40
C MET A 223 -2.35 3.16 5.07
N HIS A 224 -1.33 3.24 5.93
CA HIS A 224 -0.08 2.54 5.67
C HIS A 224 -0.20 1.05 5.94
N HIS A 225 -0.68 0.66 7.12
CA HIS A 225 -0.78 -0.74 7.54
C HIS A 225 -2.02 -1.41 6.98
N GLY A 226 -1.91 -2.68 6.55
CA GLY A 226 -3.02 -3.52 6.13
C GLY A 226 -4.08 -3.66 7.23
N ILE A 227 -5.36 -3.71 6.85
CA ILE A 227 -6.51 -3.83 7.76
C ILE A 227 -7.19 -5.20 7.64
N VAL A 228 -6.79 -6.02 6.69
CA VAL A 228 -7.23 -7.41 6.53
C VAL A 228 -5.99 -8.27 6.30
N GLU A 229 -6.00 -9.54 6.71
CA GLU A 229 -4.89 -10.45 6.40
C GLU A 229 -4.79 -10.70 4.89
N HIS A 230 -3.59 -10.56 4.34
CA HIS A 230 -3.24 -10.78 2.94
C HIS A 230 -2.71 -12.19 2.67
N MET A 231 -2.37 -12.92 3.71
CA MET A 231 -1.97 -14.33 3.64
C MET A 231 -2.47 -15.07 4.89
N PRO A 232 -2.63 -16.40 4.83
CA PRO A 232 -3.04 -17.19 5.98
C PRO A 232 -2.13 -16.98 7.18
N TYR A 233 -2.73 -16.67 8.34
CA TYR A 233 -2.02 -16.47 9.62
C TYR A 233 -1.04 -15.30 9.64
N GLN A 234 -1.24 -14.27 8.82
CA GLN A 234 -0.38 -13.07 8.80
C GLN A 234 -0.27 -12.45 10.19
N ALA A 235 -1.38 -12.23 10.88
CA ALA A 235 -1.38 -11.64 12.22
C ALA A 235 -0.64 -12.51 13.26
N THR A 236 -0.54 -13.81 13.03
CA THR A 236 0.19 -14.75 13.90
C THR A 236 1.69 -14.71 13.63
N PHE A 237 2.09 -14.76 12.36
CA PHE A 237 3.50 -14.86 11.97
C PHE A 237 4.17 -13.52 11.76
N PHE A 238 3.40 -12.48 11.43
CA PHE A 238 3.86 -11.13 11.12
C PHE A 238 3.00 -10.06 11.83
N PRO A 239 2.83 -10.14 13.17
CA PRO A 239 1.91 -9.24 13.90
C PRO A 239 2.27 -7.75 13.76
N GLY A 240 3.52 -7.45 13.42
CA GLY A 240 3.97 -6.08 13.13
C GLY A 240 3.63 -5.58 11.73
N HIS A 241 3.01 -6.41 10.85
CA HIS A 241 2.73 -6.07 9.47
C HIS A 241 1.23 -6.00 9.15
N ILE A 242 0.43 -5.85 10.17
CA ILE A 242 -1.01 -5.64 10.08
C ILE A 242 -1.44 -4.70 11.21
N LEU A 243 -2.58 -4.08 11.07
CA LEU A 243 -3.15 -3.20 12.09
C LEU A 243 -3.47 -3.98 13.37
N GLU A 244 -3.17 -3.42 14.55
CA GLU A 244 -3.62 -3.99 15.84
C GLU A 244 -5.14 -4.11 15.87
N ASN A 245 -5.66 -5.25 16.34
CA ASN A 245 -7.09 -5.53 16.37
C ASN A 245 -7.79 -5.36 15.02
N TRP A 246 -7.12 -5.75 13.94
CA TRP A 246 -7.56 -5.58 12.56
C TRP A 246 -8.99 -6.07 12.30
N GLU A 247 -9.39 -7.23 12.81
CA GLU A 247 -10.75 -7.77 12.65
C GLU A 247 -11.82 -6.81 13.17
N SER A 248 -11.57 -6.25 14.37
CA SER A 248 -12.48 -5.28 14.98
C SER A 248 -12.54 -3.99 14.17
N ALA A 249 -11.37 -3.47 13.75
CA ALA A 249 -11.29 -2.24 12.95
C ALA A 249 -11.95 -2.42 11.58
N ALA A 250 -11.68 -3.51 10.87
CA ALA A 250 -12.30 -3.85 9.60
C ALA A 250 -13.82 -3.98 9.74
N GLY A 251 -14.29 -4.71 10.78
CA GLY A 251 -15.72 -4.88 11.05
C GLY A 251 -16.45 -3.57 11.34
N ILE A 252 -15.86 -2.68 12.14
CA ILE A 252 -16.41 -1.36 12.45
C ILE A 252 -16.51 -0.48 11.20
N LEU A 253 -15.42 -0.39 10.43
CA LEU A 253 -15.36 0.46 9.23
C LEU A 253 -16.24 -0.07 8.11
N ALA A 254 -16.27 -1.39 7.88
CA ALA A 254 -17.17 -2.02 6.92
C ALA A 254 -18.65 -1.78 7.27
N ALA A 255 -19.03 -1.94 8.55
CA ALA A 255 -20.39 -1.67 9.01
C ALA A 255 -20.77 -0.19 8.85
N ALA A 256 -19.82 0.73 8.97
CA ALA A 256 -20.01 2.15 8.74
C ALA A 256 -20.07 2.54 7.25
N GLY A 257 -19.78 1.60 6.32
CA GLY A 257 -19.91 1.79 4.87
C GLY A 257 -18.60 2.06 4.13
N LEU A 258 -17.42 1.93 4.77
CA LEU A 258 -16.15 1.95 4.08
C LEU A 258 -16.01 0.65 3.28
N LYS A 259 -15.74 0.75 1.97
CA LYS A 259 -15.69 -0.42 1.07
C LYS A 259 -14.29 -0.78 0.60
N ILE A 260 -13.40 0.19 0.51
CA ILE A 260 -12.06 0.01 -0.05
C ILE A 260 -11.10 0.82 0.80
N VAL A 261 -9.95 0.21 1.13
CA VAL A 261 -8.79 0.88 1.73
C VAL A 261 -7.56 0.56 0.88
N PHE A 262 -6.76 1.57 0.57
CA PHE A 262 -5.47 1.42 -0.09
C PHE A 262 -4.38 1.38 0.98
N THR A 263 -3.52 0.36 0.93
CA THR A 263 -2.51 0.09 1.96
C THR A 263 -1.14 -0.21 1.35
N GLY A 264 -0.15 -0.47 2.21
CA GLY A 264 1.22 -0.87 1.89
C GLY A 264 1.82 -1.68 3.03
N HIS A 265 3.09 -1.40 3.40
CA HIS A 265 3.77 -1.89 4.60
C HIS A 265 4.25 -3.35 4.56
N PHE A 266 3.45 -4.31 4.16
CA PHE A 266 3.86 -5.71 4.10
C PHE A 266 4.70 -6.02 2.86
N HIS A 267 4.72 -5.07 1.90
CA HIS A 267 5.46 -5.12 0.65
C HIS A 267 4.95 -6.18 -0.35
N SER A 268 3.84 -6.84 -0.09
CA SER A 268 3.16 -7.70 -1.06
C SER A 268 2.26 -6.87 -2.00
N ASN A 269 1.96 -7.43 -3.16
CA ASN A 269 1.04 -6.81 -4.09
C ASN A 269 -0.24 -7.63 -4.16
N ASP A 270 -1.11 -7.45 -3.19
CA ASP A 270 -2.25 -8.31 -2.91
C ASP A 270 -3.54 -7.51 -2.74
N ILE A 271 -4.68 -8.15 -2.98
CA ILE A 271 -6.02 -7.61 -2.70
C ILE A 271 -6.83 -8.67 -1.96
N THR A 272 -7.17 -8.38 -0.74
CA THR A 272 -8.01 -9.26 0.08
C THR A 272 -9.32 -8.57 0.48
N GLN A 273 -10.23 -9.31 1.09
CA GLN A 273 -11.52 -8.77 1.53
C GLN A 273 -11.93 -9.27 2.91
N PHE A 274 -12.50 -8.38 3.69
CA PHE A 274 -13.20 -8.71 4.92
C PHE A 274 -14.71 -8.78 4.67
N ALA A 275 -15.33 -9.90 5.04
CA ALA A 275 -16.78 -10.07 5.00
C ALA A 275 -17.38 -9.88 6.40
N GLY A 276 -18.04 -8.75 6.62
CA GLY A 276 -18.75 -8.49 7.87
C GLY A 276 -20.03 -9.32 8.04
N SER A 277 -20.47 -9.48 9.28
CA SER A 277 -21.65 -10.28 9.64
C SER A 277 -22.96 -9.83 8.98
N ALA A 278 -23.06 -8.57 8.57
CA ALA A 278 -24.22 -8.00 7.86
C ALA A 278 -24.08 -8.07 6.33
N GLY A 279 -23.10 -8.80 5.80
CA GLY A 279 -22.84 -8.90 4.34
C GLY A 279 -22.08 -7.69 3.77
N ASN A 280 -21.60 -6.79 4.62
CA ASN A 280 -20.75 -5.68 4.17
C ASN A 280 -19.35 -6.22 3.82
N ILE A 281 -18.81 -5.76 2.71
CA ILE A 281 -17.47 -6.14 2.25
C ILE A 281 -16.56 -4.91 2.34
N LEU A 282 -15.38 -5.09 2.92
CA LEU A 282 -14.27 -4.15 2.89
C LEU A 282 -13.10 -4.79 2.14
N TYR A 283 -12.66 -4.16 1.07
CA TYR A 283 -11.46 -4.56 0.33
C TYR A 283 -10.24 -3.84 0.91
N ASP A 284 -9.19 -4.60 1.16
CA ASP A 284 -7.85 -4.09 1.44
C ASP A 284 -7.02 -4.26 0.16
N VAL A 285 -6.54 -3.15 -0.39
CA VAL A 285 -5.77 -3.10 -1.64
C VAL A 285 -4.35 -2.72 -1.30
N GLU A 286 -3.54 -3.72 -0.98
CA GLU A 286 -2.14 -3.54 -0.67
C GLU A 286 -1.32 -3.34 -1.95
N THR A 287 -0.48 -2.30 -1.94
CA THR A 287 0.49 -2.05 -3.02
C THR A 287 1.88 -2.35 -2.50
N GLY A 288 2.59 -3.22 -3.17
CA GLY A 288 3.95 -3.61 -2.79
C GLY A 288 4.95 -2.45 -2.88
N SER A 289 6.14 -2.70 -2.35
CA SER A 289 7.18 -1.67 -2.24
C SER A 289 7.79 -1.29 -3.60
N LEU A 290 7.83 0.02 -3.89
CA LEU A 290 8.53 0.54 -5.06
C LEU A 290 10.06 0.39 -4.95
N SER A 291 10.61 0.20 -3.75
CA SER A 291 12.05 -0.01 -3.54
C SER A 291 12.49 -1.46 -3.64
N GLN A 292 11.59 -2.40 -3.88
CA GLN A 292 11.87 -3.83 -3.93
C GLN A 292 11.27 -4.50 -5.17
N TYR A 293 11.79 -5.68 -5.53
CA TYR A 293 11.16 -6.55 -6.53
C TYR A 293 9.71 -6.84 -6.12
N PRO A 294 8.73 -6.73 -7.01
CA PRO A 294 8.82 -6.48 -8.47
C PRO A 294 8.63 -5.00 -8.89
N PHE A 295 8.81 -4.02 -7.99
CA PHE A 295 8.66 -2.57 -8.25
C PHE A 295 7.25 -2.19 -8.74
N PRO A 296 6.20 -2.51 -7.98
CA PRO A 296 4.84 -2.32 -8.41
C PRO A 296 4.37 -0.87 -8.24
N TYR A 297 3.39 -0.50 -9.05
CA TYR A 297 2.50 0.64 -8.83
C TYR A 297 1.11 0.30 -9.38
N ARG A 298 0.07 0.96 -8.87
CA ARG A 298 -1.29 0.70 -9.33
C ARG A 298 -1.86 1.87 -10.09
N LEU A 299 -2.60 1.59 -11.16
CA LEU A 299 -3.44 2.54 -11.87
C LEU A 299 -4.90 2.21 -11.59
N ILE A 300 -5.63 3.20 -11.12
CA ILE A 300 -7.03 3.09 -10.73
C ILE A 300 -7.87 3.97 -11.64
N THR A 301 -8.97 3.42 -12.14
CA THR A 301 -10.02 4.20 -12.81
C THR A 301 -11.26 4.20 -11.94
N LEU A 302 -11.61 5.36 -11.39
CA LEU A 302 -12.78 5.56 -10.56
C LEU A 302 -13.89 6.20 -11.40
N ASP A 303 -14.97 5.50 -11.60
CA ASP A 303 -16.21 6.03 -12.17
C ASP A 303 -17.30 6.18 -11.09
N SER A 304 -18.51 6.62 -11.48
CA SER A 304 -19.61 6.87 -10.55
C SER A 304 -20.15 5.63 -9.85
N THR A 305 -19.84 4.43 -10.31
CA THR A 305 -20.43 3.16 -9.86
C THR A 305 -19.41 2.07 -9.56
N SER A 306 -18.18 2.23 -10.05
CA SER A 306 -17.15 1.20 -9.93
C SER A 306 -15.75 1.80 -9.84
N LEU A 307 -14.84 0.98 -9.36
CA LEU A 307 -13.41 1.24 -9.31
C LEU A 307 -12.71 0.06 -9.98
N SER A 308 -11.86 0.36 -10.97
CA SER A 308 -11.06 -0.66 -11.66
C SER A 308 -9.59 -0.47 -11.30
N ILE A 309 -8.91 -1.57 -10.98
CA ILE A 309 -7.50 -1.63 -10.58
C ILE A 309 -6.72 -2.31 -11.70
N ASP A 310 -5.55 -1.77 -12.05
CA ASP A 310 -4.58 -2.36 -12.98
C ASP A 310 -3.17 -2.16 -12.40
N THR A 311 -2.56 -3.24 -11.93
CA THR A 311 -1.20 -3.20 -11.39
C THR A 311 -0.18 -3.21 -12.52
N ARG A 312 0.85 -2.43 -12.36
CA ARG A 312 1.99 -2.30 -13.27
C ARG A 312 3.28 -2.54 -12.50
N PHE A 313 4.30 -2.98 -13.22
CA PHE A 313 5.63 -3.25 -12.69
C PHE A 313 6.68 -2.55 -13.54
N ILE A 314 7.74 -2.03 -12.90
CA ILE A 314 8.85 -1.43 -13.63
C ILE A 314 9.79 -2.55 -14.10
N GLU A 315 9.75 -2.85 -15.38
CA GLU A 315 10.50 -3.97 -15.97
C GLU A 315 11.98 -3.63 -16.23
N SER A 316 12.30 -2.37 -16.50
CA SER A 316 13.65 -1.93 -16.84
C SER A 316 13.87 -0.46 -16.54
N VAL A 317 15.08 -0.06 -16.24
CA VAL A 317 15.49 1.34 -16.13
C VAL A 317 16.78 1.59 -16.93
N PRO A 318 17.05 2.83 -17.37
CA PRO A 318 18.32 3.17 -17.99
C PRO A 318 19.50 2.85 -17.08
N GLY A 319 20.57 2.27 -17.62
CA GLY A 319 21.78 1.98 -16.88
C GLY A 319 21.81 0.64 -16.13
N THR A 320 20.65 -0.02 -15.93
CA THR A 320 20.59 -1.31 -15.21
C THR A 320 20.02 -2.41 -16.09
N ALA A 321 20.90 -3.27 -16.59
CA ALA A 321 20.51 -4.44 -17.37
C ALA A 321 19.86 -5.48 -16.44
N GLY A 322 18.73 -6.07 -16.88
CA GLY A 322 18.08 -7.17 -16.17
C GLY A 322 17.60 -6.78 -14.77
N LEU A 323 17.02 -5.59 -14.61
CA LEU A 323 16.52 -5.05 -13.33
C LEU A 323 15.71 -6.10 -12.54
N GLN A 324 14.69 -6.66 -13.16
CA GLN A 324 13.81 -7.64 -12.53
C GLN A 324 14.59 -8.88 -12.03
N ASP A 325 15.43 -9.48 -12.88
CA ASP A 325 16.22 -10.66 -12.53
C ASP A 325 17.24 -10.39 -11.42
N LYS A 326 17.91 -9.22 -11.47
CA LYS A 326 18.87 -8.80 -10.44
C LYS A 326 18.20 -8.76 -9.07
N TYR A 327 17.08 -8.05 -8.97
CA TYR A 327 16.42 -7.84 -7.67
C TYR A 327 15.57 -9.03 -7.23
N ARG A 328 15.01 -9.81 -8.15
CA ARG A 328 14.38 -11.10 -7.82
C ARG A 328 15.37 -12.04 -7.11
N LYS A 329 16.57 -12.21 -7.64
CA LYS A 329 17.62 -13.04 -7.02
C LYS A 329 18.03 -12.54 -5.63
N THR A 330 18.12 -11.20 -5.47
CA THR A 330 18.41 -10.59 -4.16
C THR A 330 17.30 -10.89 -3.17
N THR A 331 16.05 -10.69 -3.57
CA THR A 331 14.84 -10.98 -2.77
C THR A 331 14.76 -12.45 -2.38
N GLU A 332 14.93 -13.38 -3.34
CA GLU A 332 14.98 -14.82 -3.07
C GLU A 332 16.05 -15.17 -2.04
N SER A 333 17.23 -14.58 -2.15
CA SER A 333 18.32 -14.82 -1.18
C SER A 333 17.97 -14.37 0.24
N ILE A 334 17.27 -13.25 0.38
CA ILE A 334 16.84 -12.72 1.68
C ILE A 334 15.75 -13.58 2.28
N ILE A 335 14.71 -13.88 1.50
CA ILE A 335 13.61 -14.74 1.94
C ILE A 335 14.16 -16.12 2.36
N ARG A 336 15.03 -16.73 1.56
CA ARG A 336 15.66 -18.00 1.86
C ARG A 336 16.41 -17.98 3.20
N ARG A 337 17.16 -16.92 3.49
CA ARG A 337 17.84 -16.76 4.79
C ARG A 337 16.82 -16.64 5.93
N GLY A 338 15.77 -15.84 5.75
CA GLY A 338 14.72 -15.66 6.74
C GLY A 338 13.95 -16.93 7.04
N VAL A 339 13.57 -17.70 6.00
CA VAL A 339 12.89 -18.98 6.13
C VAL A 339 13.77 -19.99 6.88
N ARG A 340 15.06 -20.13 6.51
CA ARG A 340 15.99 -21.00 7.24
C ARG A 340 16.09 -20.63 8.73
N ALA A 341 16.24 -19.35 9.04
CA ALA A 341 16.31 -18.91 10.42
C ALA A 341 15.03 -19.23 11.21
N ARG A 342 13.85 -19.04 10.61
CA ARG A 342 12.58 -19.40 11.24
C ARG A 342 12.45 -20.91 11.46
N LEU A 343 12.74 -21.73 10.44
CA LEU A 343 12.68 -23.19 10.58
C LEU A 343 13.61 -23.70 11.69
N GLN A 344 14.80 -23.11 11.82
CA GLN A 344 15.70 -23.43 12.94
C GLN A 344 15.10 -23.07 14.30
N GLN A 345 14.40 -21.94 14.41
CA GLN A 345 13.77 -21.51 15.66
C GLN A 345 12.59 -22.39 16.09
N THR A 346 11.92 -23.09 15.16
CA THR A 346 10.82 -24.01 15.50
C THR A 346 11.29 -25.21 16.34
N GLY A 347 12.57 -25.58 16.26
CA GLY A 347 13.12 -26.76 16.91
C GLY A 347 12.62 -28.10 16.33
N ILE A 348 11.85 -28.07 15.24
CA ILE A 348 11.34 -29.29 14.60
C ILE A 348 12.49 -29.97 13.89
N PRO A 349 12.75 -31.29 14.16
CA PRO A 349 13.84 -32.02 13.55
C PRO A 349 13.47 -32.49 12.13
N PHE A 350 13.77 -31.65 11.15
CA PHE A 350 13.71 -32.05 9.74
C PHE A 350 15.01 -32.74 9.31
N ALA A 351 14.92 -33.75 8.44
CA ALA A 351 16.08 -34.21 7.67
C ALA A 351 16.60 -33.03 6.80
N ASP A 352 17.90 -32.99 6.52
CA ASP A 352 18.52 -31.82 5.87
C ASP A 352 17.95 -31.56 4.46
N ASP A 353 17.70 -32.61 3.69
CA ASP A 353 17.09 -32.56 2.36
C ASP A 353 15.64 -32.10 2.41
N ALA A 354 14.85 -32.57 3.37
CA ALA A 354 13.47 -32.13 3.56
C ALA A 354 13.41 -30.63 4.02
N ARG A 355 14.36 -30.23 4.87
CA ARG A 355 14.47 -28.83 5.29
C ARG A 355 14.78 -27.91 4.11
N GLU A 356 15.76 -28.27 3.27
CA GLU A 356 16.11 -27.48 2.10
C GLU A 356 14.99 -27.44 1.06
N ALA A 357 14.29 -28.55 0.82
CA ALA A 357 13.12 -28.57 -0.04
C ALA A 357 12.00 -27.62 0.46
N LEU A 358 11.77 -27.61 1.78
CA LEU A 358 10.81 -26.68 2.39
C LEU A 358 11.26 -25.21 2.30
N VAL A 359 12.56 -24.94 2.46
CA VAL A 359 13.14 -23.61 2.27
C VAL A 359 12.91 -23.12 0.85
N GLU A 360 13.16 -23.93 -0.17
CA GLU A 360 12.95 -23.55 -1.57
C GLU A 360 11.46 -23.35 -1.87
N LEU A 361 10.59 -24.24 -1.40
CA LEU A 361 9.14 -24.10 -1.56
C LEU A 361 8.64 -22.77 -0.93
N LEU A 362 8.93 -22.52 0.34
CA LEU A 362 8.49 -21.31 1.03
C LEU A 362 9.11 -20.04 0.43
N THR A 363 10.33 -20.12 -0.09
CA THR A 363 10.95 -19.01 -0.82
C THR A 363 10.16 -18.70 -2.09
N GLY A 364 9.84 -19.71 -2.89
CA GLY A 364 9.05 -19.58 -4.11
C GLY A 364 7.66 -18.99 -3.84
N LEU A 365 6.96 -19.52 -2.83
CA LEU A 365 5.63 -19.01 -2.44
C LEU A 365 5.66 -17.54 -2.02
N ASN A 366 6.64 -17.12 -1.22
CA ASN A 366 6.78 -15.72 -0.84
C ASN A 366 7.09 -14.80 -2.05
N VAL A 367 7.89 -15.26 -3.01
CA VAL A 367 8.19 -14.49 -4.23
C VAL A 367 6.95 -14.33 -5.11
N LEU A 368 6.08 -15.33 -5.18
CA LEU A 368 4.79 -15.22 -5.85
C LEU A 368 3.91 -14.15 -5.17
N HIS A 369 3.80 -14.23 -3.84
CA HIS A 369 3.00 -13.30 -3.04
C HIS A 369 3.45 -11.82 -3.18
N LEU A 370 4.76 -11.57 -3.35
CA LEU A 370 5.23 -10.21 -3.66
C LEU A 370 4.69 -9.66 -4.99
N LYS A 371 4.36 -10.52 -5.94
CA LYS A 371 3.87 -10.14 -7.26
C LYS A 371 2.34 -10.15 -7.38
N GLY A 372 1.67 -10.93 -6.56
CA GLY A 372 0.23 -11.16 -6.56
C GLY A 372 -0.26 -12.08 -7.66
N ASP A 373 -1.51 -12.55 -7.53
CA ASP A 373 -2.14 -13.57 -8.38
C ASP A 373 -1.32 -14.87 -8.39
N GLU A 374 -1.10 -15.48 -7.22
CA GLU A 374 -0.20 -16.62 -6.97
C GLU A 374 -0.62 -17.86 -7.74
N VAL A 375 0.01 -18.08 -8.87
CA VAL A 375 -0.17 -19.30 -9.66
C VAL A 375 0.94 -20.28 -9.34
N LEU A 376 0.57 -21.39 -8.68
CA LEU A 376 1.50 -22.48 -8.35
C LEU A 376 1.85 -23.27 -9.62
N ASP A 377 3.13 -23.44 -9.89
CA ASP A 377 3.58 -24.33 -10.93
C ASP A 377 3.51 -25.82 -10.48
N GLU A 378 3.61 -26.74 -11.45
CA GLU A 378 3.54 -28.17 -11.15
C GLU A 378 4.64 -28.66 -10.19
N GLY A 379 5.80 -28.00 -10.16
CA GLY A 379 6.90 -28.33 -9.24
C GLY A 379 6.52 -27.96 -7.80
N MET A 380 5.98 -26.77 -7.60
CA MET A 380 5.48 -26.32 -6.29
C MET A 380 4.35 -27.21 -5.79
N LEU A 381 3.38 -27.54 -6.65
CA LEU A 381 2.28 -28.45 -6.29
C LEU A 381 2.79 -29.82 -5.84
N ARG A 382 3.74 -30.40 -6.56
CA ARG A 382 4.39 -31.67 -6.16
C ARG A 382 5.12 -31.54 -4.81
N SER A 383 5.82 -30.43 -4.59
CA SER A 383 6.56 -30.21 -3.33
C SER A 383 5.60 -30.06 -2.14
N ILE A 384 4.47 -29.36 -2.32
CA ILE A 384 3.43 -29.24 -1.29
C ILE A 384 2.82 -30.59 -0.96
N GLN A 385 2.49 -31.39 -1.97
CA GLN A 385 1.94 -32.75 -1.80
C GLN A 385 2.93 -33.67 -1.04
N GLN A 386 4.19 -33.68 -1.46
CA GLN A 386 5.24 -34.45 -0.79
C GLN A 386 5.44 -34.00 0.67
N PHE A 387 5.36 -32.70 0.95
CA PHE A 387 5.48 -32.20 2.30
C PHE A 387 4.30 -32.65 3.18
N ALA A 388 3.07 -32.61 2.68
CA ALA A 388 1.90 -33.12 3.38
C ALA A 388 2.00 -34.59 3.71
N GLU A 389 2.49 -35.43 2.77
CA GLU A 389 2.75 -36.85 2.97
C GLU A 389 3.80 -37.10 4.09
N VAL A 390 4.92 -36.35 4.09
CA VAL A 390 5.96 -36.41 5.14
C VAL A 390 5.41 -36.01 6.50
N MET A 391 4.48 -35.08 6.56
CA MET A 391 3.82 -34.65 7.81
C MET A 391 2.73 -35.63 8.26
N GLY A 392 2.44 -36.66 7.48
CA GLY A 392 1.45 -37.68 7.81
C GLY A 392 0.00 -37.22 7.61
N ASP A 393 -0.23 -36.21 6.84
CA ASP A 393 -1.58 -35.80 6.46
C ASP A 393 -2.07 -36.55 5.23
N GLU A 394 -2.58 -37.75 5.47
CA GLU A 394 -3.13 -38.62 4.41
C GLU A 394 -4.41 -38.06 3.76
N ASN A 395 -5.01 -37.04 4.35
CA ASN A 395 -6.24 -36.43 3.86
C ASN A 395 -5.97 -35.06 3.18
N PHE A 396 -4.72 -34.67 3.02
CA PHE A 396 -4.38 -33.40 2.41
C PHE A 396 -4.88 -33.34 0.96
N ASP A 397 -5.77 -32.40 0.69
CA ASP A 397 -6.25 -32.11 -0.67
C ASP A 397 -5.53 -30.87 -1.22
N ILE A 398 -4.63 -31.07 -2.16
CA ILE A 398 -3.90 -30.02 -2.83
C ILE A 398 -4.81 -28.97 -3.48
N ASN A 399 -6.02 -29.37 -3.91
CA ASN A 399 -6.98 -28.46 -4.51
C ASN A 399 -7.66 -27.55 -3.47
N SER A 400 -7.60 -27.91 -2.19
CA SER A 400 -8.06 -27.05 -1.08
C SER A 400 -6.99 -26.08 -0.58
N PHE A 401 -5.75 -26.24 -1.03
CA PHE A 401 -4.65 -25.36 -0.65
C PHE A 401 -4.80 -24.01 -1.36
N GLN A 402 -5.17 -22.99 -0.61
CA GLN A 402 -5.26 -21.61 -1.08
C GLN A 402 -4.13 -20.81 -0.46
N LEU A 403 -3.23 -20.32 -1.30
CA LEU A 403 -2.18 -19.39 -0.89
C LEU A 403 -2.68 -17.94 -1.02
N ASP A 404 -3.44 -17.70 -2.08
CA ASP A 404 -4.06 -16.43 -2.42
C ASP A 404 -5.52 -16.39 -1.89
N PHE A 405 -5.88 -15.29 -1.24
CA PHE A 405 -7.26 -15.02 -0.87
C PHE A 405 -7.95 -14.25 -2.01
N PRO A 406 -9.10 -14.72 -2.50
CA PRO A 406 -9.80 -13.94 -3.51
C PRO A 406 -10.18 -12.55 -2.96
N PRO A 407 -10.23 -11.52 -3.81
CA PRO A 407 -10.23 -11.53 -5.28
C PRO A 407 -8.85 -11.44 -5.91
N ALA A 408 -8.77 -11.47 -7.26
CA ALA A 408 -7.53 -11.28 -8.02
C ALA A 408 -6.83 -9.95 -7.68
N ASP A 409 -5.49 -9.96 -7.61
CA ASP A 409 -4.66 -8.88 -7.07
C ASP A 409 -4.27 -7.81 -8.06
N ASN A 410 -3.98 -8.24 -9.29
CA ASN A 410 -3.37 -7.36 -10.28
C ASN A 410 -4.41 -6.66 -11.16
N LYS A 411 -5.57 -7.29 -11.39
CA LYS A 411 -6.65 -6.71 -12.18
C LYS A 411 -8.01 -7.02 -11.56
N LEU A 412 -8.64 -5.99 -11.03
CA LEU A 412 -9.91 -6.13 -10.34
C LEU A 412 -10.86 -4.99 -10.68
N LYS A 413 -12.16 -5.29 -10.73
CA LYS A 413 -13.22 -4.30 -10.80
C LYS A 413 -14.18 -4.45 -9.62
N ILE A 414 -14.26 -3.44 -8.78
CA ILE A 414 -15.08 -3.39 -7.57
C ILE A 414 -16.29 -2.48 -7.83
N LYS A 415 -17.51 -2.97 -7.50
CA LYS A 415 -18.72 -2.15 -7.52
C LYS A 415 -18.80 -1.31 -6.25
N LEU A 416 -19.02 -0.01 -6.40
CA LEU A 416 -19.16 0.95 -5.29
C LEU A 416 -20.60 1.13 -4.83
N LYS A 417 -21.57 0.86 -5.69
CA LYS A 417 -23.03 0.99 -5.42
C LYS A 417 -23.75 -0.29 -5.72
#